data_6eb513d70b3717dff68da8abd06336f9
#
_entry.id   6eb513d70b3717dff68da8abd06336f9
#
_cell.length_a   1.000
_cell.length_b   1.000
_cell.length_c   1.000
_cell.angle_alpha   90.00
_cell.angle_beta   90.00
_cell.angle_gamma   90.00
#
_symmetry.space_group_name_H-M   'P 1'
#
loop_
_entity.id
_entity.type
_entity.pdbx_description
1 polymer ?
#
loop_
_entity_poly.entity_id
_entity_poly.type
_entity_poly.pdbx_seq_one_letter_code
_entity_poly.pdbx_strand_id
1 'polypeptide(L)'
;MNSKSNRQKMHERQRKQKIRTNLIWGGIGAVVLAIIGLIIWQGVRPAAGESIPIMVSDPHIPVDSDPGQYNSDPPTSGRHYAEEAQKGFYESNIYTYPAAYLVHNLEHGYVIFWYNCDLLDESGCANLKEQIKTTMDDLGGTS
;
A
#
# COMPACT_ATOMS: atom_id res chain seq x y z
N MET A 1 -18.01 38.71 60.26
CA MET A 1 -18.27 37.27 60.00
C MET A 1 -18.11 36.80 58.54
N ASN A 2 -17.45 37.54 57.60
CA ASN A 2 -17.48 37.21 56.14
C ASN A 2 -16.21 36.62 55.57
N SER A 3 -15.11 36.56 56.31
CA SER A 3 -13.79 36.13 55.80
C SER A 3 -13.68 34.61 55.64
N LYS A 4 -14.26 33.80 56.52
CA LYS A 4 -14.24 32.31 56.42
C LYS A 4 -15.04 31.81 55.22
N SER A 5 -16.18 32.41 54.88
CA SER A 5 -17.00 32.04 53.73
C SER A 5 -16.31 32.30 52.39
N ASN A 6 -15.55 33.40 52.27
CA ASN A 6 -14.83 33.72 51.03
C ASN A 6 -13.62 32.77 50.80
N ARG A 7 -12.94 32.35 51.84
CA ARG A 7 -11.83 31.34 51.71
C ARG A 7 -12.37 30.00 51.27
N GLN A 8 -13.47 29.53 51.80
CA GLN A 8 -14.12 28.27 51.36
C GLN A 8 -14.53 28.31 49.91
N LYS A 9 -15.15 29.39 49.44
CA LYS A 9 -15.51 29.56 48.02
C LYS A 9 -14.30 29.59 47.08
N MET A 10 -13.19 30.19 47.51
CA MET A 10 -11.93 30.17 46.74
C MET A 10 -11.35 28.75 46.62
N HIS A 11 -11.28 28.02 47.71
CA HIS A 11 -10.79 26.62 47.69
C HIS A 11 -11.67 25.73 46.81
N GLU A 12 -12.97 25.90 46.85
CA GLU A 12 -13.89 25.14 46.01
C GLU A 12 -13.70 25.44 44.51
N ARG A 13 -13.52 26.71 44.16
CA ARG A 13 -13.22 27.13 42.77
C ARG A 13 -11.88 26.58 42.29
N GLN A 14 -10.84 26.64 43.11
CA GLN A 14 -9.53 26.08 42.80
C GLN A 14 -9.58 24.54 42.58
N ARG A 15 -10.36 23.86 43.45
CA ARG A 15 -10.56 22.39 43.30
C ARG A 15 -11.29 22.07 42.00
N LYS A 16 -12.34 22.79 41.66
CA LYS A 16 -13.08 22.61 40.40
C LYS A 16 -12.21 22.90 39.17
N GLN A 17 -11.37 23.94 39.23
CA GLN A 17 -10.40 24.23 38.16
C GLN A 17 -9.38 23.11 37.99
N LYS A 18 -8.77 22.63 39.09
CA LYS A 18 -7.80 21.51 39.02
C LYS A 18 -8.43 20.25 38.43
N ILE A 19 -9.64 19.88 38.87
CA ILE A 19 -10.36 18.72 38.31
C ILE A 19 -10.62 18.90 36.81
N ARG A 20 -11.09 20.08 36.40
CA ARG A 20 -11.35 20.37 34.98
C ARG A 20 -10.07 20.31 34.14
N THR A 21 -8.97 20.88 34.64
CA THR A 21 -7.68 20.85 33.97
C THR A 21 -7.15 19.40 33.83
N ASN A 22 -7.23 18.62 34.92
CA ASN A 22 -6.83 17.22 34.90
C ASN A 22 -7.67 16.36 33.95
N LEU A 23 -8.98 16.63 33.87
CA LEU A 23 -9.86 15.95 32.91
C LEU A 23 -9.52 16.31 31.47
N ILE A 24 -9.20 17.58 31.18
CA ILE A 24 -8.79 18.02 29.84
C ILE A 24 -7.47 17.34 29.45
N TRP A 25 -6.43 17.41 30.30
CA TRP A 25 -5.14 16.79 30.01
C TRP A 25 -5.21 15.27 29.97
N GLY A 26 -6.05 14.66 30.82
CA GLY A 26 -6.33 13.21 30.76
C GLY A 26 -7.03 12.82 29.46
N GLY A 27 -8.00 13.62 29.01
CA GLY A 27 -8.67 13.42 27.73
C GLY A 27 -7.72 13.53 26.52
N ILE A 28 -6.88 14.57 26.50
CA ILE A 28 -5.85 14.75 25.45
C ILE A 28 -4.89 13.56 25.45
N GLY A 29 -4.40 13.14 26.62
CA GLY A 29 -3.52 11.97 26.73
C GLY A 29 -4.15 10.69 26.19
N ALA A 30 -5.42 10.45 26.52
CA ALA A 30 -6.17 9.29 26.02
C ALA A 30 -6.31 9.29 24.48
N VAL A 31 -6.60 10.46 23.88
CA VAL A 31 -6.69 10.60 22.42
C VAL A 31 -5.34 10.34 21.75
N VAL A 32 -4.25 10.89 22.29
CA VAL A 32 -2.91 10.66 21.75
C VAL A 32 -2.55 9.17 21.81
N LEU A 33 -2.81 8.50 22.93
CA LEU A 33 -2.56 7.07 23.07
C LEU A 33 -3.42 6.24 22.11
N ALA A 34 -4.67 6.62 21.86
CA ALA A 34 -5.54 5.96 20.89
C ALA A 34 -5.01 6.10 19.46
N ILE A 35 -4.52 7.28 19.08
CA ILE A 35 -3.91 7.52 17.77
C ILE A 35 -2.63 6.68 17.60
N ILE A 36 -1.75 6.68 18.59
CA ILE A 36 -0.53 5.85 18.57
C ILE A 36 -0.89 4.36 18.46
N GLY A 37 -1.86 3.90 19.23
CA GLY A 37 -2.36 2.52 19.17
C GLY A 37 -2.90 2.16 17.78
N LEU A 38 -3.64 3.07 17.13
CA LEU A 38 -4.13 2.88 15.76
C LEU A 38 -3.00 2.79 14.74
N ILE A 39 -1.98 3.66 14.84
CA ILE A 39 -0.82 3.63 13.94
C ILE A 39 -0.05 2.31 14.09
N ILE A 40 0.21 1.89 15.33
CA ILE A 40 0.88 0.60 15.60
C ILE A 40 0.04 -0.56 15.06
N TRP A 41 -1.26 -0.57 15.32
CA TRP A 41 -2.16 -1.62 14.84
C TRP A 41 -2.19 -1.73 13.31
N GLN A 42 -2.17 -0.61 12.58
CA GLN A 42 -2.07 -0.62 11.12
C GLN A 42 -0.70 -1.11 10.63
N GLY A 43 0.38 -0.72 11.32
CA GLY A 43 1.74 -1.11 10.95
C GLY A 43 2.08 -2.58 11.23
N VAL A 44 1.36 -3.24 12.14
CA VAL A 44 1.57 -4.67 12.49
C VAL A 44 0.69 -5.60 11.67
N ARG A 45 -0.23 -5.07 10.85
CA ARG A 45 -1.03 -5.92 9.97
C ARG A 45 -0.13 -6.65 8.98
N PRO A 46 -0.29 -7.98 8.80
CA PRO A 46 0.46 -8.68 7.76
C PRO A 46 0.18 -8.04 6.41
N ALA A 47 1.24 -7.81 5.64
CA ALA A 47 1.09 -7.37 4.25
C ALA A 47 0.28 -8.42 3.48
N ALA A 48 -0.62 -7.95 2.60
CA ALA A 48 -1.29 -8.86 1.69
C ALA A 48 -0.27 -9.42 0.69
N GLY A 49 -0.33 -10.72 0.44
CA GLY A 49 0.53 -11.39 -0.53
C GLY A 49 1.61 -12.28 0.09
N GLU A 50 2.33 -12.96 -0.76
CA GLU A 50 3.44 -13.84 -0.43
C GLU A 50 4.78 -13.11 -0.62
N SER A 51 5.72 -13.31 0.28
CA SER A 51 7.07 -12.76 0.14
C SER A 51 7.92 -13.68 -0.71
N ILE A 52 8.30 -13.22 -1.90
CA ILE A 52 9.18 -13.94 -2.82
C ILE A 52 10.62 -13.44 -2.63
N PRO A 53 11.63 -14.33 -2.50
CA PRO A 53 13.04 -13.93 -2.43
C PRO A 53 13.45 -13.16 -3.68
N ILE A 54 14.13 -12.03 -3.51
CA ILE A 54 14.61 -11.22 -4.62
C ILE A 54 15.75 -11.95 -5.34
N MET A 55 15.61 -12.10 -6.66
CA MET A 55 16.68 -12.63 -7.53
C MET A 55 17.67 -11.53 -7.90
N VAL A 56 18.91 -11.92 -8.17
CA VAL A 56 19.94 -10.99 -8.70
C VAL A 56 19.55 -10.55 -10.11
N SER A 57 19.56 -9.24 -10.35
CA SER A 57 19.12 -8.60 -11.59
C SER A 57 20.23 -7.89 -12.38
N ASP A 58 21.42 -7.77 -11.83
CA ASP A 58 22.54 -7.05 -12.46
C ASP A 58 23.55 -8.04 -13.11
N PRO A 59 24.06 -7.72 -14.32
CA PRO A 59 23.69 -6.62 -15.22
C PRO A 59 22.40 -6.90 -16.02
N HIS A 60 21.81 -5.83 -16.60
CA HIS A 60 20.73 -5.98 -17.58
C HIS A 60 21.17 -6.87 -18.73
N ILE A 61 20.24 -7.61 -19.30
CA ILE A 61 20.50 -8.46 -20.46
C ILE A 61 20.11 -7.76 -21.77
N PRO A 62 20.70 -8.16 -22.91
CA PRO A 62 20.29 -7.61 -24.21
C PRO A 62 18.82 -7.86 -24.49
N VAL A 63 18.14 -6.87 -25.10
CA VAL A 63 16.74 -6.99 -25.55
C VAL A 63 16.58 -8.24 -26.43
N ASP A 64 15.45 -8.91 -26.29
CA ASP A 64 15.08 -10.17 -26.97
C ASP A 64 15.97 -11.38 -26.65
N SER A 65 16.93 -11.26 -25.72
CA SER A 65 17.62 -12.42 -25.17
C SER A 65 16.78 -13.13 -24.12
N ASP A 66 16.95 -14.47 -24.03
CA ASP A 66 16.23 -15.26 -23.01
C ASP A 66 16.66 -14.86 -21.58
N PRO A 67 15.72 -14.40 -20.76
CA PRO A 67 16.03 -14.06 -19.36
C PRO A 67 16.31 -15.28 -18.48
N GLY A 68 15.98 -16.48 -18.92
CA GLY A 68 16.08 -17.72 -18.15
C GLY A 68 14.89 -17.92 -17.22
N GLN A 69 15.09 -18.77 -16.20
CA GLN A 69 14.02 -19.10 -15.24
C GLN A 69 13.93 -18.08 -14.12
N TYR A 70 12.70 -17.72 -13.77
CA TYR A 70 12.37 -16.94 -12.60
C TYR A 70 11.97 -17.83 -11.42
N ASN A 71 12.02 -17.31 -10.21
CA ASN A 71 11.66 -18.03 -8.99
C ASN A 71 10.18 -17.86 -8.60
N SER A 72 9.41 -17.13 -9.40
CA SER A 72 7.96 -16.95 -9.23
C SER A 72 7.26 -16.83 -10.59
N ASP A 73 5.97 -17.14 -10.59
CA ASP A 73 5.08 -16.91 -11.73
C ASP A 73 3.79 -16.23 -11.22
N PRO A 74 3.55 -14.96 -11.59
CA PRO A 74 4.39 -14.11 -12.45
C PRO A 74 5.72 -13.69 -11.77
N PRO A 75 6.75 -13.35 -12.58
CA PRO A 75 8.04 -12.92 -12.06
C PRO A 75 7.96 -11.58 -11.34
N THR A 76 8.69 -11.47 -10.22
CA THR A 76 8.75 -10.24 -9.40
C THR A 76 10.16 -9.63 -9.35
N SER A 77 11.17 -10.35 -9.81
CA SER A 77 12.58 -9.93 -9.83
C SER A 77 13.38 -10.87 -10.73
N GLY A 78 14.63 -10.55 -10.99
CA GLY A 78 15.57 -11.37 -11.77
C GLY A 78 16.07 -10.66 -13.02
N ARG A 79 16.67 -11.43 -13.93
CA ARG A 79 17.29 -10.88 -15.15
C ARG A 79 16.24 -10.23 -16.05
N HIS A 80 16.52 -9.01 -16.50
CA HIS A 80 15.59 -8.21 -17.27
C HIS A 80 16.33 -7.26 -18.22
N TYR A 81 15.60 -6.66 -19.16
CA TYR A 81 16.13 -5.70 -20.12
C TYR A 81 16.31 -4.32 -19.48
N ALA A 82 17.15 -3.50 -20.09
CA ALA A 82 17.27 -2.08 -19.72
C ALA A 82 16.10 -1.22 -20.26
N GLU A 83 15.16 -1.83 -20.95
CA GLU A 83 13.99 -1.18 -21.53
C GLU A 83 12.75 -1.60 -20.77
N GLU A 84 11.86 -0.65 -20.55
CA GLU A 84 10.56 -0.86 -19.90
C GLU A 84 9.43 -1.13 -20.92
N ALA A 85 8.45 -1.91 -20.52
CA ALA A 85 7.20 -2.01 -21.27
C ALA A 85 6.43 -0.69 -21.17
N GLN A 86 5.79 -0.30 -22.27
CA GLN A 86 4.90 0.87 -22.26
C GLN A 86 3.74 0.63 -21.31
N LYS A 87 3.28 1.68 -20.63
CA LYS A 87 2.07 1.63 -19.81
C LYS A 87 0.85 1.36 -20.70
N GLY A 88 -0.05 0.55 -20.21
CA GLY A 88 -1.29 0.26 -20.91
C GLY A 88 -1.90 -1.07 -20.52
N PHE A 89 -3.07 -1.33 -21.04
CA PHE A 89 -3.76 -2.61 -20.89
C PHE A 89 -3.50 -3.47 -22.13
N TYR A 90 -2.97 -4.66 -21.93
CA TYR A 90 -2.60 -5.60 -23.00
C TYR A 90 -3.48 -6.84 -22.94
N GLU A 91 -4.19 -7.16 -24.04
CA GLU A 91 -4.98 -8.38 -24.16
C GLU A 91 -4.16 -9.56 -24.71
N SER A 92 -3.01 -9.28 -25.30
CA SER A 92 -2.10 -10.28 -25.84
C SER A 92 -0.65 -9.84 -25.66
N ASN A 93 0.25 -10.81 -25.62
CA ASN A 93 1.68 -10.54 -25.56
C ASN A 93 2.15 -9.91 -26.86
N ILE A 94 2.69 -8.71 -26.79
CA ILE A 94 3.31 -8.00 -27.92
C ILE A 94 4.84 -8.12 -27.89
N TYR A 95 5.39 -8.68 -26.84
CA TYR A 95 6.82 -8.89 -26.63
C TYR A 95 7.16 -10.38 -26.64
N THR A 96 8.37 -10.75 -27.13
CA THR A 96 8.86 -12.13 -27.10
C THR A 96 9.02 -12.65 -25.67
N TYR A 97 9.59 -11.82 -24.81
CA TYR A 97 9.76 -12.11 -23.39
C TYR A 97 9.15 -10.96 -22.55
N PRO A 98 7.82 -10.88 -22.41
CA PRO A 98 7.16 -9.76 -21.74
C PRO A 98 7.62 -9.61 -20.28
N ALA A 99 7.89 -10.71 -19.60
CA ALA A 99 8.35 -10.70 -18.22
C ALA A 99 9.65 -9.89 -18.03
N ALA A 100 10.58 -9.94 -18.98
CA ALA A 100 11.86 -9.23 -18.90
C ALA A 100 11.70 -7.69 -18.98
N TYR A 101 10.70 -7.20 -19.70
CA TYR A 101 10.32 -5.77 -19.68
C TYR A 101 9.59 -5.40 -18.40
N LEU A 102 8.66 -6.24 -17.95
CA LEU A 102 7.81 -5.96 -16.81
C LEU A 102 8.58 -5.99 -15.48
N VAL A 103 9.60 -6.84 -15.36
CA VAL A 103 10.50 -6.83 -14.20
C VAL A 103 11.25 -5.50 -14.11
N HIS A 104 11.67 -4.92 -15.23
CA HIS A 104 12.25 -3.57 -15.26
C HIS A 104 11.25 -2.51 -14.78
N ASN A 105 10.01 -2.57 -15.25
CA ASN A 105 8.95 -1.67 -14.76
C ASN A 105 8.77 -1.79 -13.23
N LEU A 106 8.84 -3.00 -12.65
CA LEU A 106 8.75 -3.18 -11.20
C LEU A 106 9.91 -2.52 -10.44
N GLU A 107 11.14 -2.50 -10.99
CA GLU A 107 12.26 -1.75 -10.39
C GLU A 107 11.99 -0.25 -10.32
N HIS A 108 11.28 0.29 -11.30
CA HIS A 108 10.85 1.68 -11.31
C HIS A 108 9.59 1.96 -10.47
N GLY A 109 9.09 0.95 -9.75
CA GLY A 109 7.95 1.10 -8.85
C GLY A 109 6.58 1.08 -9.52
N TYR A 110 6.50 0.56 -10.74
CA TYR A 110 5.21 0.35 -11.40
C TYR A 110 4.44 -0.79 -10.73
N VAL A 111 3.12 -0.74 -10.83
CA VAL A 111 2.21 -1.81 -10.43
C VAL A 111 1.78 -2.56 -11.68
N ILE A 112 1.86 -3.89 -11.64
CA ILE A 112 1.51 -4.77 -12.75
C ILE A 112 0.35 -5.66 -12.34
N PHE A 113 -0.73 -5.62 -13.11
CA PHE A 113 -1.89 -6.49 -12.95
C PHE A 113 -1.76 -7.68 -13.91
N TRP A 114 -1.50 -8.85 -13.37
CA TRP A 114 -1.56 -10.10 -14.11
C TRP A 114 -2.96 -10.69 -13.97
N TYR A 115 -3.55 -11.14 -15.05
CA TYR A 115 -4.85 -11.79 -15.03
C TYR A 115 -4.89 -13.03 -15.91
N ASN A 116 -5.72 -13.98 -15.53
CA ASN A 116 -5.99 -15.20 -16.29
C ASN A 116 -7.51 -15.43 -16.38
N CYS A 117 -8.01 -15.67 -17.57
CA CYS A 117 -9.43 -15.90 -17.83
C CYS A 117 -9.81 -17.39 -17.99
N ASP A 118 -8.84 -18.33 -17.88
CA ASP A 118 -9.05 -19.75 -18.19
C ASP A 118 -10.13 -20.44 -17.34
N LEU A 119 -10.35 -19.91 -16.11
CA LEU A 119 -11.36 -20.44 -15.19
C LEU A 119 -12.65 -19.61 -15.15
N LEU A 120 -12.77 -18.61 -16.02
CA LEU A 120 -13.93 -17.71 -16.08
C LEU A 120 -14.72 -17.95 -17.36
N ASP A 121 -16.00 -17.71 -17.29
CA ASP A 121 -16.80 -17.56 -18.51
C ASP A 121 -16.52 -16.23 -19.20
N GLU A 122 -17.05 -16.03 -20.42
CA GLU A 122 -16.83 -14.82 -21.20
C GLU A 122 -17.24 -13.55 -20.44
N SER A 123 -18.36 -13.60 -19.72
CA SER A 123 -18.88 -12.47 -18.94
C SER A 123 -18.02 -12.16 -17.72
N GLY A 124 -17.55 -13.19 -17.03
CA GLY A 124 -16.63 -13.06 -15.89
C GLY A 124 -15.29 -12.49 -16.30
N CYS A 125 -14.73 -12.95 -17.42
CA CYS A 125 -13.48 -12.41 -17.97
C CYS A 125 -13.62 -10.94 -18.38
N ALA A 126 -14.71 -10.57 -19.08
CA ALA A 126 -14.97 -9.19 -19.46
C ALA A 126 -15.09 -8.26 -18.23
N ASN A 127 -15.79 -8.72 -17.20
CA ASN A 127 -15.93 -7.96 -15.94
C ASN A 127 -14.59 -7.80 -15.21
N LEU A 128 -13.76 -8.85 -15.14
CA LEU A 128 -12.42 -8.78 -14.56
C LEU A 128 -11.54 -7.75 -15.28
N LYS A 129 -11.52 -7.77 -16.62
CA LYS A 129 -10.76 -6.81 -17.43
C LYS A 129 -11.22 -5.37 -17.19
N GLU A 130 -12.52 -5.13 -17.09
CA GLU A 130 -13.07 -3.80 -16.81
C GLU A 130 -12.70 -3.30 -15.41
N GLN A 131 -12.72 -4.18 -14.40
CA GLN A 131 -12.27 -3.84 -13.05
C GLN A 131 -10.79 -3.46 -13.01
N ILE A 132 -9.94 -4.17 -13.76
CA ILE A 132 -8.51 -3.86 -13.87
C ILE A 132 -8.33 -2.50 -14.53
N LYS A 133 -8.98 -2.23 -15.67
CA LYS A 133 -8.91 -0.93 -16.38
C LYS A 133 -9.34 0.22 -15.47
N THR A 134 -10.48 0.08 -14.80
CA THR A 134 -10.96 1.09 -13.84
C THR A 134 -9.94 1.35 -12.73
N THR A 135 -9.34 0.29 -12.18
CA THR A 135 -8.32 0.42 -11.15
C THR A 135 -7.05 1.10 -11.68
N MET A 136 -6.63 0.80 -12.91
CA MET A 136 -5.49 1.45 -13.56
C MET A 136 -5.75 2.94 -13.76
N ASP A 137 -6.93 3.33 -14.20
CA ASP A 137 -7.32 4.73 -14.41
C ASP A 137 -7.36 5.49 -13.07
N ASP A 138 -7.91 4.90 -12.03
CA ASP A 138 -7.95 5.47 -10.66
C ASP A 138 -6.55 5.69 -10.08
N LEU A 139 -5.58 4.86 -10.45
CA LEU A 139 -4.17 4.98 -10.04
C LEU A 139 -3.36 5.95 -10.94
N GLY A 140 -4.00 6.57 -11.94
CA GLY A 140 -3.33 7.47 -12.89
C GLY A 140 -2.56 6.73 -13.98
N GLY A 141 -2.86 5.46 -14.20
CA GLY A 141 -2.43 4.69 -15.36
C GLY A 141 -3.24 5.09 -16.62
N THR A 142 -2.78 4.62 -17.77
CA THR A 142 -3.56 4.67 -19.00
C THR A 142 -4.06 3.26 -19.32
N SER A 143 -5.37 3.09 -19.41
CA SER A 143 -6.01 1.85 -19.86
C SER A 143 -5.98 1.73 -21.38
#